data_859f7f4c799d935307723c252853c88b
#
_entry.id   859f7f4c799d935307723c252853c88b
#
_cell.length_a   1.000
_cell.length_b   1.000
_cell.length_c   1.000
_cell.angle_alpha   90.00
_cell.angle_beta   90.00
_cell.angle_gamma   90.00
#
_symmetry.space_group_name_H-M   'P 1'
#
loop_
_entity.id
_entity.type
_entity.pdbx_description
1 polymer ?
#
loop_
_entity_poly.entity_id
_entity_poly.type
_entity_poly.pdbx_seq_one_letter_code
_entity_poly.pdbx_strand_id
1 'polypeptide(L)'
;PRRIHAASFEEDLFYKIDRANYKPISLHVSIDGSGSMFGVKWNQTLINTIALGYISLHMNNIDLTISIRTTGKDLGKSSMTAHVPLLILAFNSKKHTMSDLRRLGHYKTKGLTPEGMCLNALNEYIPNSSYYLDSYLINMSDGYPTFEKQGKFTYKGEEAILDTAKAVKNIKKKGVNILSYFIQSSTTQTKEEELMENFQIMYGKGASFIDPKNMHEVTKTLNNLFLKQNLV
;
A
#
# COMPACT_ATOMS: atom_id res chain seq x y z
N PRO A 1 64.46 -4.69 -10.23
CA PRO A 1 63.73 -3.54 -9.65
C PRO A 1 62.34 -3.29 -10.26
N ARG A 2 61.71 -4.29 -10.91
CA ARG A 2 60.37 -4.13 -11.53
C ARG A 2 59.31 -5.06 -10.96
N ARG A 3 59.61 -5.73 -9.85
CA ARG A 3 58.65 -6.65 -9.19
C ARG A 3 57.90 -6.04 -8.01
N ILE A 4 58.19 -4.80 -7.66
CA ILE A 4 57.59 -4.16 -6.46
C ILE A 4 56.18 -3.61 -6.74
N HIS A 5 55.84 -3.34 -7.99
CA HIS A 5 54.55 -2.75 -8.30
C HIS A 5 53.40 -3.75 -8.54
N ALA A 6 53.71 -5.03 -8.64
CA ALA A 6 52.65 -6.03 -8.78
C ALA A 6 52.07 -6.52 -7.45
N ALA A 7 52.80 -6.25 -6.35
CA ALA A 7 52.35 -6.67 -5.00
C ALA A 7 51.54 -5.62 -4.25
N SER A 8 51.39 -4.41 -4.82
CA SER A 8 50.59 -3.32 -4.19
C SER A 8 49.20 -3.13 -4.77
N PHE A 9 48.80 -3.97 -5.71
CA PHE A 9 47.40 -4.15 -6.00
C PHE A 9 46.86 -5.15 -4.99
N GLU A 10 46.77 -4.69 -3.76
CA GLU A 10 46.17 -5.45 -2.71
C GLU A 10 44.70 -5.70 -3.07
N GLU A 11 44.39 -6.98 -3.08
CA GLU A 11 43.05 -7.49 -3.22
C GLU A 11 42.06 -6.83 -2.22
N ASP A 12 42.58 -6.23 -1.17
CA ASP A 12 41.82 -5.51 -0.13
C ASP A 12 41.12 -4.24 -0.60
N LEU A 13 41.52 -3.64 -1.71
CA LEU A 13 40.86 -2.48 -2.28
C LEU A 13 39.50 -2.80 -2.89
N PHE A 14 39.18 -4.08 -3.14
CA PHE A 14 37.97 -4.52 -3.78
C PHE A 14 36.96 -5.24 -2.83
N TYR A 15 37.34 -5.44 -1.56
CA TYR A 15 36.55 -6.28 -0.66
C TYR A 15 35.90 -5.57 0.54
N LYS A 16 36.00 -4.24 0.63
CA LYS A 16 35.21 -3.48 1.57
C LYS A 16 33.92 -3.02 0.92
N ILE A 17 33.15 -3.93 0.37
CA ILE A 17 31.69 -3.72 0.27
C ILE A 17 31.19 -3.99 1.69
N ASP A 18 31.13 -2.96 2.51
CA ASP A 18 30.29 -2.97 3.69
C ASP A 18 28.88 -3.24 3.19
N ARG A 19 28.46 -4.49 3.25
CA ARG A 19 27.03 -4.84 3.08
C ARG A 19 26.34 -4.21 4.26
N ALA A 20 25.84 -3.01 4.09
CA ALA A 20 24.95 -2.40 5.07
C ALA A 20 23.84 -3.43 5.35
N ASN A 21 23.85 -3.97 6.56
CA ASN A 21 22.79 -4.88 7.01
C ASN A 21 21.55 -4.05 7.23
N TYR A 22 20.80 -3.85 6.15
CA TYR A 22 19.51 -3.17 6.24
C TYR A 22 18.53 -3.99 7.06
N LYS A 23 17.87 -3.32 8.00
CA LYS A 23 16.80 -3.93 8.79
C LYS A 23 15.71 -4.48 7.85
N PRO A 24 15.21 -5.69 8.08
CA PRO A 24 14.10 -6.23 7.31
C PRO A 24 12.86 -5.33 7.38
N ILE A 25 12.19 -5.22 6.25
CA ILE A 25 10.98 -4.40 6.07
C ILE A 25 9.84 -5.29 5.61
N SER A 26 8.72 -5.24 6.32
CA SER A 26 7.43 -5.75 5.85
C SER A 26 6.62 -4.59 5.31
N LEU A 27 6.40 -4.59 4.01
CA LEU A 27 5.65 -3.56 3.30
C LEU A 27 4.33 -4.13 2.79
N HIS A 28 3.21 -3.59 3.26
CA HIS A 28 1.90 -3.93 2.74
C HIS A 28 1.35 -2.76 1.93
N VAL A 29 1.02 -3.01 0.66
CA VAL A 29 0.34 -2.03 -0.22
C VAL A 29 -1.11 -2.45 -0.37
N SER A 30 -2.02 -1.64 0.14
CA SER A 30 -3.46 -1.87 0.05
C SER A 30 -4.09 -0.87 -0.92
N ILE A 31 -4.68 -1.36 -1.99
CA ILE A 31 -5.21 -0.57 -3.10
C ILE A 31 -6.72 -0.64 -3.11
N ASP A 32 -7.36 0.49 -3.28
CA ASP A 32 -8.78 0.56 -3.59
C ASP A 32 -9.01 0.07 -5.02
N GLY A 33 -9.77 -1.00 -5.17
CA GLY A 33 -10.18 -1.59 -6.45
C GLY A 33 -11.61 -1.26 -6.83
N SER A 34 -12.23 -0.26 -6.20
CA SER A 34 -13.60 0.18 -6.48
C SER A 34 -13.76 0.79 -7.87
N GLY A 35 -15.01 0.95 -8.31
CA GLY A 35 -15.31 1.49 -9.64
C GLY A 35 -14.85 2.93 -9.86
N SER A 36 -14.75 3.74 -8.81
CA SER A 36 -14.30 5.14 -8.86
C SER A 36 -12.82 5.28 -9.26
N MET A 37 -12.02 4.24 -8.99
CA MET A 37 -10.61 4.18 -9.39
C MET A 37 -10.40 3.99 -10.89
N PHE A 38 -11.45 3.70 -11.67
CA PHE A 38 -11.33 3.42 -13.10
C PHE A 38 -10.55 4.49 -13.88
N GLY A 39 -9.79 4.05 -14.90
CA GLY A 39 -9.07 4.93 -15.84
C GLY A 39 -7.67 5.31 -15.35
N VAL A 40 -7.36 6.61 -15.41
CA VAL A 40 -5.99 7.12 -15.13
C VAL A 40 -5.54 6.81 -13.71
N LYS A 41 -6.42 6.96 -12.72
CA LYS A 41 -6.12 6.67 -11.30
C LYS A 41 -5.65 5.23 -11.12
N TRP A 42 -6.42 4.28 -11.64
CA TRP A 42 -6.07 2.86 -11.57
C TRP A 42 -4.77 2.54 -12.28
N ASN A 43 -4.62 3.01 -13.52
CA ASN A 43 -3.44 2.73 -14.33
C ASN A 43 -2.16 3.24 -13.66
N GLN A 44 -2.17 4.47 -13.14
CA GLN A 44 -1.00 5.04 -12.47
C GLN A 44 -0.70 4.35 -11.14
N THR A 45 -1.74 4.03 -10.35
CA THR A 45 -1.60 3.26 -9.11
C THR A 45 -0.99 1.90 -9.40
N LEU A 46 -1.47 1.22 -10.42
CA LEU A 46 -1.00 -0.09 -10.83
C LEU A 46 0.46 -0.08 -11.29
N ILE A 47 0.84 0.89 -12.13
CA ILE A 47 2.23 1.05 -12.59
C ILE A 47 3.18 1.19 -11.39
N ASN A 48 2.86 2.08 -10.44
CA ASN A 48 3.70 2.30 -9.26
C ASN A 48 3.73 1.06 -8.36
N THR A 49 2.61 0.38 -8.19
CA THR A 49 2.53 -0.84 -7.38
C THR A 49 3.33 -1.98 -8.00
N ILE A 50 3.28 -2.15 -9.34
CA ILE A 50 4.10 -3.14 -10.05
C ILE A 50 5.59 -2.79 -9.95
N ALA A 51 5.96 -1.50 -10.03
CA ALA A 51 7.34 -1.07 -9.83
C ALA A 51 7.86 -1.43 -8.43
N LEU A 52 7.05 -1.20 -7.38
CA LEU A 52 7.39 -1.63 -6.01
C LEU A 52 7.52 -3.14 -5.91
N GLY A 53 6.63 -3.89 -6.56
CA GLY A 53 6.68 -5.35 -6.63
C GLY A 53 7.96 -5.84 -7.30
N TYR A 54 8.35 -5.21 -8.40
CA TYR A 54 9.60 -5.51 -9.10
C TYR A 54 10.82 -5.29 -8.19
N ILE A 55 10.88 -4.14 -7.52
CA ILE A 55 11.96 -3.83 -6.58
C ILE A 55 12.04 -4.89 -5.47
N SER A 56 10.90 -5.24 -4.86
CA SER A 56 10.86 -6.22 -3.76
C SER A 56 11.31 -7.62 -4.15
N LEU A 57 11.14 -8.02 -5.42
CA LEU A 57 11.65 -9.31 -5.93
C LEU A 57 13.18 -9.36 -6.04
N HIS A 58 13.84 -8.19 -6.09
CA HIS A 58 15.29 -8.07 -6.22
C HIS A 58 15.98 -7.64 -4.91
N MET A 59 15.21 -7.29 -3.88
CA MET A 59 15.72 -6.88 -2.58
C MET A 59 15.43 -7.93 -1.50
N ASN A 60 16.49 -8.46 -0.88
CA ASN A 60 16.34 -9.52 0.12
C ASN A 60 15.76 -9.04 1.46
N ASN A 61 15.80 -7.73 1.73
CA ASN A 61 15.35 -7.14 3.00
C ASN A 61 13.92 -6.57 2.95
N ILE A 62 13.23 -6.63 1.81
CA ILE A 62 11.86 -6.15 1.66
C ILE A 62 10.92 -7.32 1.38
N ASP A 63 9.96 -7.54 2.28
CA ASP A 63 8.84 -8.46 2.10
C ASP A 63 7.60 -7.65 1.73
N LEU A 64 7.24 -7.65 0.44
CA LEU A 64 6.09 -6.91 -0.05
C LEU A 64 4.86 -7.81 -0.18
N THR A 65 3.75 -7.35 0.38
CA THR A 65 2.41 -7.89 0.10
C THR A 65 1.53 -6.82 -0.54
N ILE A 66 0.82 -7.17 -1.61
CA ILE A 66 -0.14 -6.28 -2.28
C ILE A 66 -1.54 -6.86 -2.09
N SER A 67 -2.46 -6.04 -1.63
CA SER A 67 -3.88 -6.37 -1.55
C SER A 67 -4.74 -5.37 -2.30
N ILE A 68 -5.87 -5.88 -2.82
CA ILE A 68 -6.91 -5.07 -3.46
C ILE A 68 -8.18 -5.24 -2.64
N ARG A 69 -8.78 -4.14 -2.24
CA ARG A 69 -10.06 -4.12 -1.53
C ARG A 69 -11.18 -3.60 -2.44
N THR A 70 -12.31 -4.26 -2.38
CA THR A 70 -13.50 -3.95 -3.19
C THR A 70 -14.73 -4.64 -2.59
N THR A 71 -15.81 -4.71 -3.34
CA THR A 71 -16.95 -5.57 -3.02
C THR A 71 -17.11 -6.67 -4.07
N GLY A 72 -17.45 -7.86 -3.62
CA GLY A 72 -17.85 -8.99 -4.44
C GLY A 72 -19.35 -9.21 -4.41
N LYS A 73 -19.86 -10.06 -5.30
CA LYS A 73 -21.24 -10.55 -5.24
C LYS A 73 -21.36 -11.64 -4.17
N ASP A 74 -22.44 -11.62 -3.41
CA ASP A 74 -22.78 -12.69 -2.46
C ASP A 74 -23.34 -13.89 -3.26
N LEU A 75 -22.51 -14.91 -3.48
CA LEU A 75 -22.88 -16.10 -4.26
C LEU A 75 -23.89 -17.00 -3.54
N GLY A 76 -24.10 -16.81 -2.23
CA GLY A 76 -25.06 -17.59 -1.44
C GLY A 76 -26.50 -17.10 -1.53
N LYS A 77 -26.77 -16.02 -2.25
CA LYS A 77 -28.09 -15.41 -2.34
C LYS A 77 -28.52 -15.23 -3.80
N SER A 78 -29.74 -15.58 -4.10
CA SER A 78 -30.37 -15.45 -5.41
C SER A 78 -30.47 -14.02 -5.95
N SER A 79 -30.23 -13.00 -5.12
CA SER A 79 -30.30 -11.60 -5.52
C SER A 79 -28.97 -11.11 -6.09
N MET A 80 -28.99 -10.63 -7.33
CA MET A 80 -27.85 -10.02 -8.02
C MET A 80 -27.29 -8.76 -7.34
N THR A 81 -27.98 -8.22 -6.32
CA THR A 81 -27.65 -6.96 -5.64
C THR A 81 -26.95 -7.14 -4.29
N ALA A 82 -26.76 -8.39 -3.83
CA ALA A 82 -26.04 -8.63 -2.59
C ALA A 82 -24.54 -8.44 -2.81
N HIS A 83 -23.97 -7.49 -2.10
CA HIS A 83 -22.53 -7.25 -2.06
C HIS A 83 -21.93 -7.73 -0.74
N VAL A 84 -20.68 -8.17 -0.78
CA VAL A 84 -19.87 -8.49 0.41
C VAL A 84 -18.54 -7.77 0.31
N PRO A 85 -17.96 -7.31 1.44
CA PRO A 85 -16.59 -6.80 1.45
C PRO A 85 -15.65 -7.89 0.97
N LEU A 86 -14.71 -7.51 0.12
CA LEU A 86 -13.73 -8.42 -0.47
C LEU A 86 -12.33 -7.84 -0.36
N LEU A 87 -11.45 -8.56 0.33
CA LEU A 87 -10.02 -8.31 0.39
C LEU A 87 -9.29 -9.40 -0.40
N ILE A 88 -8.63 -9.01 -1.48
CA ILE A 88 -7.88 -9.90 -2.36
C ILE A 88 -6.40 -9.75 -2.03
N LEU A 89 -5.74 -10.78 -1.49
CA LEU A 89 -4.28 -10.83 -1.36
C LEU A 89 -3.71 -11.18 -2.73
N ALA A 90 -3.32 -10.17 -3.49
CA ALA A 90 -3.06 -10.30 -4.92
C ALA A 90 -1.61 -10.68 -5.24
N PHE A 91 -0.66 -10.30 -4.37
CA PHE A 91 0.76 -10.58 -4.56
C PHE A 91 1.50 -10.63 -3.23
N ASN A 92 2.53 -11.50 -3.15
CA ASN A 92 3.50 -11.52 -2.07
C ASN A 92 4.87 -11.87 -2.64
N SER A 93 5.89 -11.04 -2.38
CA SER A 93 7.23 -11.17 -2.97
C SER A 93 7.97 -12.45 -2.60
N LYS A 94 7.65 -13.08 -1.46
CA LYS A 94 8.26 -14.35 -1.03
C LYS A 94 7.61 -15.60 -1.65
N LYS A 95 6.40 -15.45 -2.20
CA LYS A 95 5.60 -16.60 -2.68
C LYS A 95 5.36 -16.56 -4.18
N HIS A 96 5.43 -15.40 -4.79
CA HIS A 96 5.04 -15.15 -6.16
C HIS A 96 6.22 -14.70 -7.01
N THR A 97 6.06 -14.85 -8.31
CA THR A 97 7.05 -14.49 -9.33
C THR A 97 6.67 -13.21 -10.05
N MET A 98 7.54 -12.74 -10.93
CA MET A 98 7.25 -11.62 -11.83
C MET A 98 6.03 -11.87 -12.71
N SER A 99 5.78 -13.13 -13.11
CA SER A 99 4.59 -13.49 -13.89
C SER A 99 3.30 -13.25 -13.10
N ASP A 100 3.31 -13.56 -11.80
CA ASP A 100 2.16 -13.34 -10.92
C ASP A 100 1.93 -11.85 -10.68
N LEU A 101 3.01 -11.06 -10.52
CA LEU A 101 2.94 -9.61 -10.39
C LEU A 101 2.28 -8.97 -11.61
N ARG A 102 2.61 -9.41 -12.82
CA ARG A 102 2.02 -8.91 -14.08
C ARG A 102 0.51 -9.20 -14.16
N ARG A 103 0.01 -10.24 -13.50
CA ARG A 103 -1.43 -10.55 -13.46
C ARG A 103 -2.27 -9.46 -12.81
N LEU A 104 -1.69 -8.59 -11.98
CA LEU A 104 -2.38 -7.42 -11.45
C LEU A 104 -2.94 -6.53 -12.57
N GLY A 105 -2.28 -6.47 -13.73
CA GLY A 105 -2.75 -5.74 -14.91
C GLY A 105 -4.07 -6.23 -15.48
N HIS A 106 -4.52 -7.44 -15.15
CA HIS A 106 -5.79 -7.98 -15.59
C HIS A 106 -6.96 -7.64 -14.66
N TYR A 107 -6.68 -7.09 -13.46
CA TYR A 107 -7.73 -6.68 -12.56
C TYR A 107 -8.50 -5.49 -13.13
N LYS A 108 -9.83 -5.58 -13.11
CA LYS A 108 -10.74 -4.51 -13.52
C LYS A 108 -11.41 -3.93 -12.29
N THR A 109 -11.28 -2.63 -12.10
CA THR A 109 -11.91 -1.89 -11.00
C THR A 109 -13.42 -2.06 -11.05
N LYS A 110 -14.02 -2.36 -9.89
CA LYS A 110 -15.47 -2.57 -9.74
C LYS A 110 -15.88 -2.54 -8.28
N GLY A 111 -17.18 -2.39 -8.05
CA GLY A 111 -17.74 -2.45 -6.70
C GLY A 111 -17.55 -1.16 -5.91
N LEU A 112 -17.71 -1.27 -4.61
CA LEU A 112 -17.68 -0.18 -3.63
C LEU A 112 -16.42 -0.27 -2.77
N THR A 113 -16.28 0.66 -1.83
CA THR A 113 -15.09 0.84 -0.97
C THR A 113 -15.40 0.48 0.50
N PRO A 114 -15.43 -0.81 0.89
CA PRO A 114 -15.65 -1.23 2.29
C PRO A 114 -14.36 -1.09 3.11
N GLU A 115 -13.80 0.11 3.21
CA GLU A 115 -12.41 0.37 3.61
C GLU A 115 -12.12 -0.10 5.03
N GLY A 116 -12.85 0.36 6.03
CA GLY A 116 -12.63 -0.03 7.43
C GLY A 116 -12.79 -1.53 7.66
N MET A 117 -13.79 -2.16 7.00
CA MET A 117 -13.98 -3.61 7.09
C MET A 117 -12.80 -4.38 6.51
N CYS A 118 -12.28 -3.96 5.36
CA CYS A 118 -11.11 -4.58 4.74
C CYS A 118 -9.82 -4.33 5.53
N LEU A 119 -9.65 -3.13 6.12
CA LEU A 119 -8.51 -2.82 6.98
C LEU A 119 -8.55 -3.62 8.29
N ASN A 120 -9.71 -3.88 8.86
CA ASN A 120 -9.85 -4.76 10.02
C ASN A 120 -9.41 -6.19 9.69
N ALA A 121 -9.84 -6.73 8.54
CA ALA A 121 -9.36 -8.04 8.07
C ALA A 121 -7.85 -8.02 7.79
N LEU A 122 -7.34 -6.95 7.17
CA LEU A 122 -5.94 -6.78 6.86
C LEU A 122 -5.05 -6.75 8.10
N ASN A 123 -5.56 -6.26 9.22
CA ASN A 123 -4.82 -6.20 10.48
C ASN A 123 -4.28 -7.58 10.93
N GLU A 124 -4.91 -8.68 10.52
CA GLU A 124 -4.43 -10.03 10.84
C GLU A 124 -3.19 -10.43 10.00
N TYR A 125 -3.01 -9.84 8.84
CA TYR A 125 -1.94 -10.18 7.90
C TYR A 125 -0.70 -9.30 8.03
N ILE A 126 -0.81 -8.10 8.62
CA ILE A 126 0.33 -7.20 8.81
C ILE A 126 1.06 -7.60 10.11
N PRO A 127 2.36 -7.91 10.04
CA PRO A 127 3.13 -8.24 11.23
C PRO A 127 3.35 -7.02 12.13
N ASN A 128 3.58 -7.26 13.41
CA ASN A 128 3.97 -6.21 14.35
C ASN A 128 5.35 -5.69 13.98
N SER A 129 5.54 -4.37 14.05
CA SER A 129 6.88 -3.79 14.09
C SER A 129 7.61 -4.23 15.36
N SER A 130 8.92 -4.42 15.25
CA SER A 130 9.78 -4.82 16.35
C SER A 130 11.17 -4.22 16.20
N TYR A 131 12.07 -4.50 17.13
CA TYR A 131 13.48 -4.12 16.97
C TYR A 131 14.13 -4.69 15.70
N TYR A 132 13.68 -5.87 15.25
CA TYR A 132 14.26 -6.59 14.10
C TYR A 132 13.45 -6.45 12.80
N LEU A 133 12.27 -5.83 12.82
CA LEU A 133 11.38 -5.72 11.67
C LEU A 133 10.64 -4.40 11.68
N ASP A 134 10.75 -3.63 10.60
CA ASP A 134 9.89 -2.47 10.38
C ASP A 134 8.69 -2.84 9.51
N SER A 135 7.50 -2.47 9.96
CA SER A 135 6.26 -2.73 9.24
C SER A 135 5.61 -1.45 8.75
N TYR A 136 5.24 -1.46 7.48
CA TYR A 136 4.61 -0.34 6.79
C TYR A 136 3.32 -0.77 6.11
N LEU A 137 2.33 0.11 6.15
CA LEU A 137 1.12 0.02 5.33
C LEU A 137 1.03 1.25 4.44
N ILE A 138 1.00 1.03 3.13
CA ILE A 138 0.65 2.05 2.16
C ILE A 138 -0.80 1.83 1.77
N ASN A 139 -1.63 2.82 2.01
CA ASN A 139 -3.00 2.83 1.57
C ASN A 139 -3.18 3.76 0.36
N MET A 140 -3.86 3.29 -0.67
CA MET A 140 -4.18 4.06 -1.87
C MET A 140 -5.69 3.97 -2.12
N SER A 141 -6.39 5.11 -2.04
CA SER A 141 -7.83 5.20 -2.23
C SER A 141 -8.20 6.51 -2.93
N ASP A 142 -9.33 6.57 -3.62
CA ASP A 142 -9.83 7.78 -4.28
C ASP A 142 -11.19 8.23 -3.78
N GLY A 143 -11.70 7.61 -2.74
CA GLY A 143 -13.06 7.86 -2.26
C GLY A 143 -13.25 7.69 -0.78
N TYR A 144 -14.46 8.04 -0.36
CA TYR A 144 -14.93 7.75 0.97
C TYR A 144 -15.29 6.27 1.12
N PRO A 145 -15.14 5.73 2.32
CA PRO A 145 -15.59 4.39 2.61
C PRO A 145 -17.11 4.30 2.41
N THR A 146 -17.51 3.42 1.49
CA THR A 146 -18.91 3.17 1.19
C THR A 146 -19.16 1.70 0.93
N PHE A 147 -20.24 1.19 1.53
CA PHE A 147 -20.70 -0.16 1.29
C PHE A 147 -22.21 -0.24 1.50
N GLU A 148 -22.90 -0.97 0.63
CA GLU A 148 -24.34 -1.20 0.73
C GLU A 148 -24.66 -2.66 0.49
N LYS A 149 -25.46 -3.24 1.37
CA LYS A 149 -25.95 -4.62 1.28
C LYS A 149 -27.47 -4.65 1.15
N GLN A 150 -27.96 -4.83 -0.07
CA GLN A 150 -29.40 -5.02 -0.39
C GLN A 150 -30.33 -3.94 0.16
N GLY A 151 -29.91 -2.67 0.23
CA GLY A 151 -30.69 -1.59 0.80
C GLY A 151 -31.02 -1.71 2.29
N LYS A 152 -30.50 -2.76 2.97
CA LYS A 152 -30.76 -3.03 4.40
C LYS A 152 -29.61 -2.59 5.31
N PHE A 153 -28.41 -2.55 4.79
CA PHE A 153 -27.21 -2.13 5.51
C PHE A 153 -26.50 -1.09 4.68
N THR A 154 -26.32 0.08 5.23
CA THR A 154 -25.63 1.17 4.58
C THR A 154 -24.44 1.57 5.44
N TYR A 155 -23.24 1.40 4.91
CA TYR A 155 -21.98 1.80 5.51
C TYR A 155 -21.46 3.01 4.75
N LYS A 156 -21.67 4.22 5.27
CA LYS A 156 -21.25 5.47 4.64
C LYS A 156 -21.20 6.63 5.63
N GLY A 157 -20.66 7.77 5.20
CA GLY A 157 -20.58 8.99 6.01
C GLY A 157 -19.75 8.79 7.27
N GLU A 158 -20.13 9.47 8.35
CA GLU A 158 -19.37 9.52 9.60
C GLU A 158 -19.13 8.12 10.21
N GLU A 159 -20.13 7.24 10.19
CA GLU A 159 -19.98 5.88 10.71
C GLU A 159 -18.85 5.12 10.01
N ALA A 160 -18.78 5.18 8.69
CA ALA A 160 -17.74 4.49 7.91
C ALA A 160 -16.36 5.14 8.10
N ILE A 161 -16.30 6.47 8.25
CA ILE A 161 -15.09 7.21 8.56
C ILE A 161 -14.54 6.79 9.93
N LEU A 162 -15.39 6.76 10.96
CA LEU A 162 -14.99 6.39 12.31
C LEU A 162 -14.59 4.91 12.43
N ASP A 163 -15.28 4.01 11.73
CA ASP A 163 -14.90 2.60 11.67
C ASP A 163 -13.53 2.42 10.99
N THR A 164 -13.30 3.13 9.88
CA THR A 164 -11.99 3.16 9.22
C THR A 164 -10.91 3.70 10.15
N ALA A 165 -11.17 4.79 10.86
CA ALA A 165 -10.24 5.36 11.85
C ALA A 165 -9.90 4.37 12.96
N LYS A 166 -10.89 3.61 13.45
CA LYS A 166 -10.71 2.55 14.44
C LYS A 166 -9.83 1.42 13.90
N ALA A 167 -10.07 0.96 12.68
CA ALA A 167 -9.26 -0.06 12.03
C ALA A 167 -7.80 0.40 11.89
N VAL A 168 -7.58 1.62 11.41
CA VAL A 168 -6.26 2.27 11.29
C VAL A 168 -5.56 2.36 12.65
N LYS A 169 -6.27 2.78 13.71
CA LYS A 169 -5.75 2.84 15.08
C LYS A 169 -5.29 1.46 15.57
N ASN A 170 -6.03 0.40 15.27
CA ASN A 170 -5.66 -0.96 15.66
C ASN A 170 -4.38 -1.43 14.94
N ILE A 171 -4.22 -1.11 13.65
CA ILE A 171 -2.99 -1.39 12.91
C ILE A 171 -1.81 -0.60 13.50
N LYS A 172 -2.00 0.69 13.80
CA LYS A 172 -0.96 1.54 14.44
C LYS A 172 -0.50 1.02 15.81
N LYS A 173 -1.38 0.39 16.59
CA LYS A 173 -0.99 -0.23 17.89
C LYS A 173 0.04 -1.34 17.75
N LYS A 174 0.19 -1.93 16.57
CA LYS A 174 1.24 -2.90 16.24
C LYS A 174 2.60 -2.26 15.91
N GLY A 175 2.73 -0.94 16.04
CA GLY A 175 3.92 -0.18 15.63
C GLY A 175 4.04 0.00 14.12
N VAL A 176 2.99 -0.30 13.34
CA VAL A 176 3.00 -0.17 11.88
C VAL A 176 2.94 1.29 11.48
N ASN A 177 3.86 1.70 10.60
CA ASN A 177 3.85 3.01 9.99
C ASN A 177 2.86 3.04 8.82
N ILE A 178 1.88 3.93 8.87
CA ILE A 178 0.84 4.03 7.84
C ILE A 178 1.04 5.29 7.03
N LEU A 179 1.15 5.12 5.70
CA LEU A 179 1.13 6.19 4.70
C LEU A 179 -0.15 6.02 3.88
N SER A 180 -0.96 7.04 3.83
CA SER A 180 -2.24 6.98 3.13
C SER A 180 -2.35 8.08 2.08
N TYR A 181 -2.61 7.67 0.85
CA TYR A 181 -2.69 8.55 -0.31
C TYR A 181 -4.11 8.60 -0.85
N PHE A 182 -4.67 9.80 -0.87
CA PHE A 182 -5.94 10.08 -1.54
C PHE A 182 -5.65 10.47 -3.00
N ILE A 183 -6.05 9.62 -3.92
CA ILE A 183 -5.74 9.77 -5.35
C ILE A 183 -6.86 10.54 -6.03
N GLN A 184 -6.61 11.81 -6.34
CA GLN A 184 -7.61 12.65 -6.98
C GLN A 184 -6.97 13.61 -7.97
N SER A 185 -7.59 13.75 -9.14
CA SER A 185 -7.32 14.87 -10.05
C SER A 185 -7.92 16.16 -9.44
N SER A 186 -7.23 17.28 -9.60
CA SER A 186 -7.60 18.59 -9.05
C SER A 186 -9.10 18.88 -9.10
N THR A 187 -9.68 19.18 -7.93
CA THR A 187 -11.05 19.67 -7.72
C THR A 187 -11.03 21.11 -7.27
N THR A 188 -12.20 21.70 -7.02
CA THR A 188 -12.30 23.02 -6.40
C THR A 188 -11.73 22.97 -4.98
N GLN A 189 -10.98 23.97 -4.59
CA GLN A 189 -10.19 24.04 -3.33
C GLN A 189 -11.02 23.74 -2.07
N THR A 190 -12.24 24.26 -1.97
CA THR A 190 -13.15 24.02 -0.83
C THR A 190 -13.53 22.56 -0.64
N LYS A 191 -13.71 21.81 -1.74
CA LYS A 191 -14.03 20.40 -1.70
C LYS A 191 -12.81 19.53 -1.34
N GLU A 192 -11.62 19.98 -1.70
CA GLU A 192 -10.38 19.32 -1.32
C GLU A 192 -10.11 19.41 0.18
N GLU A 193 -10.40 20.55 0.80
CA GLU A 193 -10.23 20.75 2.24
C GLU A 193 -11.12 19.80 3.05
N GLU A 194 -12.43 19.72 2.74
CA GLU A 194 -13.35 18.79 3.40
C GLU A 194 -12.94 17.32 3.22
N LEU A 195 -12.53 16.95 2.01
CA LEU A 195 -12.05 15.61 1.70
C LEU A 195 -10.80 15.27 2.51
N MET A 196 -9.86 16.23 2.62
CA MET A 196 -8.65 16.04 3.40
C MET A 196 -8.93 15.92 4.89
N GLU A 197 -9.84 16.73 5.45
CA GLU A 197 -10.22 16.62 6.86
C GLU A 197 -10.72 15.21 7.19
N ASN A 198 -11.67 14.70 6.42
CA ASN A 198 -12.19 13.35 6.61
C ASN A 198 -11.12 12.26 6.42
N PHE A 199 -10.22 12.45 5.46
CA PHE A 199 -9.12 11.53 5.23
C PHE A 199 -8.09 11.58 6.37
N GLN A 200 -7.86 12.76 6.95
CA GLN A 200 -7.03 12.91 8.15
C GLN A 200 -7.69 12.33 9.40
N ILE A 201 -9.02 12.39 9.52
CA ILE A 201 -9.74 11.69 10.60
C ILE A 201 -9.48 10.19 10.53
N MET A 202 -9.54 9.60 9.33
CA MET A 202 -9.31 8.16 9.13
C MET A 202 -7.84 7.77 9.38
N TYR A 203 -6.89 8.49 8.82
CA TYR A 203 -5.49 8.06 8.74
C TYR A 203 -4.52 8.89 9.58
N GLY A 204 -4.91 10.08 10.01
CA GLY A 204 -4.08 11.01 10.78
C GLY A 204 -3.05 11.73 9.91
N LYS A 205 -1.94 12.17 10.52
CA LYS A 205 -0.89 12.99 9.86
C LYS A 205 -0.17 12.32 8.69
N GLY A 206 -0.32 11.01 8.53
CA GLY A 206 0.23 10.26 7.38
C GLY A 206 -0.66 10.30 6.14
N ALA A 207 -1.78 11.03 6.18
CA ALA A 207 -2.68 11.22 5.06
C ALA A 207 -2.20 12.36 4.15
N SER A 208 -2.17 12.13 2.85
CA SER A 208 -1.81 13.14 1.86
C SER A 208 -2.59 12.97 0.56
N PHE A 209 -2.84 14.08 -0.14
CA PHE A 209 -3.34 14.05 -1.50
C PHE A 209 -2.20 13.75 -2.47
N ILE A 210 -2.52 13.01 -3.53
CA ILE A 210 -1.60 12.79 -4.64
C ILE A 210 -2.35 12.88 -5.97
N ASP A 211 -1.83 13.68 -6.89
CA ASP A 211 -2.30 13.67 -8.28
C ASP A 211 -1.90 12.34 -8.92
N PRO A 212 -2.81 11.65 -9.63
CA PRO A 212 -2.48 10.42 -10.35
C PRO A 212 -1.25 10.53 -11.25
N LYS A 213 -0.99 11.72 -11.82
CA LYS A 213 0.19 11.98 -12.66
C LYS A 213 1.51 12.03 -11.86
N ASN A 214 1.42 12.31 -10.55
CA ASN A 214 2.57 12.47 -9.64
C ASN A 214 2.78 11.26 -8.72
N MET A 215 2.19 10.12 -9.03
CA MET A 215 2.30 8.89 -8.24
C MET A 215 3.75 8.43 -7.97
N HIS A 216 4.72 8.89 -8.76
CA HIS A 216 6.15 8.64 -8.50
C HIS A 216 6.63 9.22 -7.15
N GLU A 217 5.92 10.20 -6.57
CA GLU A 217 6.23 10.74 -5.24
C GLU A 217 6.02 9.70 -4.13
N VAL A 218 5.12 8.74 -4.31
CA VAL A 218 4.96 7.60 -3.39
C VAL A 218 6.27 6.83 -3.29
N THR A 219 6.85 6.49 -4.44
CA THR A 219 8.13 5.77 -4.50
C THR A 219 9.27 6.59 -3.91
N LYS A 220 9.29 7.92 -4.17
CA LYS A 220 10.28 8.83 -3.59
C LYS A 220 10.16 8.92 -2.07
N THR A 221 8.94 9.00 -1.55
CA THR A 221 8.69 9.02 -0.09
C THR A 221 9.18 7.74 0.56
N LEU A 222 8.90 6.59 -0.04
CA LEU A 222 9.37 5.29 0.45
C LEU A 222 10.89 5.19 0.43
N ASN A 223 11.52 5.60 -0.67
CA ASN A 223 12.97 5.60 -0.77
C ASN A 223 13.61 6.47 0.33
N ASN A 224 13.05 7.65 0.58
CA ASN A 224 13.52 8.52 1.66
C ASN A 224 13.33 7.90 3.06
N LEU A 225 12.24 7.18 3.28
CA LEU A 225 12.01 6.46 4.54
C LEU A 225 13.01 5.32 4.72
N PHE A 226 13.24 4.55 3.67
CA PHE A 226 14.19 3.43 3.70
C PHE A 226 15.64 3.92 3.86
N LEU A 227 16.03 5.02 3.23
CA LEU A 227 17.37 5.58 3.38
C LEU A 227 17.61 6.22 4.75
N LYS A 228 16.61 6.90 5.34
CA LYS A 228 16.76 7.55 6.66
C LYS A 228 16.96 6.57 7.81
N GLN A 229 16.43 5.37 7.70
CA GLN A 229 16.57 4.33 8.74
C GLN A 229 17.91 3.61 8.70
N ASN A 230 18.68 3.79 7.64
CA ASN A 230 19.96 3.11 7.43
C ASN A 230 21.17 3.96 7.85
N LEU A 231 20.95 5.09 8.50
CA LEU A 231 21.99 6.00 8.99
C LEU A 231 22.16 5.92 10.54
N VAL A 232 21.79 4.80 11.14
CA VAL A 232 22.00 4.53 12.57
C VAL A 232 23.07 3.47 12.77
#